data_9ae3f4d91fe7237c342cfd8aca466d46
#
_entry.id   9ae3f4d91fe7237c342cfd8aca466d46
#
_cell.length_a   1.000
_cell.length_b   1.000
_cell.length_c   1.000
_cell.angle_alpha   90.00
_cell.angle_beta   90.00
_cell.angle_gamma   90.00
#
_symmetry.space_group_name_H-M   'P 1'
#
loop_
_entity.id
_entity.type
_entity.pdbx_description
1 polymer ?
#
loop_
_entity_poly.entity_id
_entity_poly.type
_entity_poly.pdbx_seq_one_letter_code
_entity_poly.pdbx_strand_id
1 'polypeptide(L)'
;PKDVDYVYQHSEGSLVSVDTYLSTYRDWRDTSLWPTSEKESQIRLDAAKKQGNPLEKKGLIGAFCRSYSITEAIHKFLPEVYEPTAVEDRYTYVAGSSVGGLVIYDNDTFAYSNHATDPISGKLVNAFDLVRIHLFGDKDPADETSVTKLPSYKDMIDFVNEDGAAPILLDKERMADMEFEDITDDDDDFLSKLKRDKNGTPESDVYNCLVVLKQDPALKGKIRLDEFAH
;
A
#
# COMPACT_ATOMS: atom_id res chain seq x y z
N PRO A 1 -4.52 36.21 18.79
CA PRO A 1 -3.95 35.92 17.50
C PRO A 1 -2.74 36.80 17.27
N LYS A 2 -1.66 36.22 16.68
CA LYS A 2 -0.40 36.93 16.40
C LYS A 2 -0.29 37.32 14.93
N ASP A 3 -1.31 36.99 14.15
CA ASP A 3 -1.35 37.27 12.73
C ASP A 3 -1.85 38.70 12.50
N VAL A 4 -1.09 39.47 11.75
CA VAL A 4 -1.42 40.87 11.43
C VAL A 4 -2.65 40.97 10.50
N ASP A 5 -2.97 39.89 9.81
CA ASP A 5 -4.10 39.82 8.88
C ASP A 5 -5.38 39.27 9.54
N TYR A 6 -5.34 39.02 10.85
CA TYR A 6 -6.51 38.53 11.58
C TYR A 6 -7.57 39.62 11.72
N VAL A 7 -8.71 39.38 11.09
CA VAL A 7 -9.90 40.25 11.21
C VAL A 7 -10.89 39.64 12.18
N TYR A 8 -11.18 40.35 13.26
CA TYR A 8 -12.27 39.98 14.18
C TYR A 8 -13.54 40.73 13.76
N GLN A 9 -14.56 39.96 13.40
CA GLN A 9 -15.88 40.52 13.08
C GLN A 9 -16.89 40.13 14.19
N HIS A 10 -17.38 41.13 14.90
CA HIS A 10 -18.48 40.92 15.86
C HIS A 10 -19.82 40.97 15.11
N SER A 11 -20.64 39.93 15.25
CA SER A 11 -22.00 39.90 14.71
C SER A 11 -23.00 40.13 15.87
N GLU A 12 -23.91 41.08 15.70
CA GLU A 12 -25.01 41.33 16.64
C GLU A 12 -26.21 40.38 16.39
N GLY A 13 -26.05 39.41 15.50
CA GLY A 13 -27.08 38.40 15.19
C GLY A 13 -27.38 37.49 16.38
N SER A 14 -28.60 36.97 16.45
CA SER A 14 -28.98 35.94 17.43
C SER A 14 -28.22 34.65 17.15
N LEU A 15 -27.85 33.90 18.21
CA LEU A 15 -27.25 32.58 18.05
C LEU A 15 -28.23 31.64 17.34
N VAL A 16 -27.75 30.95 16.32
CA VAL A 16 -28.51 29.90 15.64
C VAL A 16 -28.60 28.71 16.57
N SER A 17 -29.78 28.11 16.72
CA SER A 17 -29.90 26.88 17.52
C SER A 17 -29.15 25.72 16.83
N VAL A 18 -28.65 24.80 17.64
CA VAL A 18 -27.95 23.59 17.11
C VAL A 18 -28.86 22.81 16.17
N ASP A 19 -30.14 22.67 16.54
CA ASP A 19 -31.12 21.95 15.71
C ASP A 19 -31.34 22.64 14.34
N THR A 20 -31.42 23.97 14.33
CA THR A 20 -31.57 24.75 13.09
C THR A 20 -30.32 24.55 12.19
N TYR A 21 -29.14 24.58 12.79
CA TYR A 21 -27.88 24.36 12.05
C TYR A 21 -27.81 22.93 11.50
N LEU A 22 -28.08 21.92 12.33
CA LEU A 22 -28.04 20.53 11.92
C LEU A 22 -29.10 20.18 10.86
N SER A 23 -30.25 20.87 10.87
CA SER A 23 -31.30 20.67 9.86
C SER A 23 -30.90 21.11 8.44
N THR A 24 -29.82 21.89 8.30
CA THR A 24 -29.25 22.21 6.97
C THR A 24 -28.59 21.03 6.29
N TYR A 25 -28.23 19.99 7.04
CA TYR A 25 -27.68 18.75 6.52
C TYR A 25 -28.78 17.69 6.42
N ARG A 26 -28.79 16.92 5.32
CA ARG A 26 -29.72 15.79 5.17
C ARG A 26 -29.45 14.71 6.24
N ASP A 27 -28.18 14.41 6.43
CA ASP A 27 -27.65 13.61 7.53
C ASP A 27 -26.33 14.24 8.00
N TRP A 28 -26.31 14.77 9.21
CA TRP A 28 -25.11 15.39 9.75
C TRP A 28 -23.99 14.37 10.08
N ARG A 29 -24.32 13.07 10.11
CA ARG A 29 -23.33 12.00 10.27
C ARG A 29 -22.61 11.68 8.96
N ASP A 30 -23.16 12.11 7.84
CA ASP A 30 -22.54 11.96 6.53
C ASP A 30 -21.45 13.03 6.36
N THR A 31 -20.20 12.62 6.64
CA THR A 31 -19.03 13.50 6.56
C THR A 31 -18.56 13.72 5.12
N SER A 32 -19.13 13.03 4.13
CA SER A 32 -18.74 13.17 2.73
C SER A 32 -18.98 14.58 2.16
N LEU A 33 -19.93 15.30 2.74
CA LEU A 33 -20.27 16.67 2.35
C LEU A 33 -19.57 17.75 3.21
N TRP A 34 -18.78 17.34 4.19
CA TRP A 34 -18.11 18.30 5.07
C TRP A 34 -16.89 18.91 4.40
N PRO A 35 -16.65 20.21 4.56
CA PRO A 35 -15.45 20.84 4.03
C PRO A 35 -14.21 20.33 4.77
N THR A 36 -13.18 19.98 4.05
CA THR A 36 -11.88 19.61 4.60
C THR A 36 -11.13 20.88 5.04
N SER A 37 -10.57 20.91 6.23
CA SER A 37 -9.78 22.05 6.71
C SER A 37 -8.42 22.12 5.99
N GLU A 38 -7.90 23.33 5.79
CA GLU A 38 -6.55 23.52 5.23
C GLU A 38 -5.47 22.87 6.09
N LYS A 39 -5.63 22.90 7.41
CA LYS A 39 -4.69 22.27 8.33
C LYS A 39 -4.66 20.75 8.17
N GLU A 40 -5.80 20.11 7.98
CA GLU A 40 -5.90 18.67 7.73
C GLU A 40 -5.25 18.32 6.40
N SER A 41 -5.54 19.11 5.35
CA SER A 41 -4.91 18.95 4.04
C SER A 41 -3.38 19.06 4.13
N GLN A 42 -2.85 20.02 4.91
CA GLN A 42 -1.41 20.18 5.10
C GLN A 42 -0.79 18.99 5.85
N ILE A 43 -1.42 18.52 6.93
CA ILE A 43 -0.95 17.33 7.69
C ILE A 43 -0.86 16.12 6.77
N ARG A 44 -1.87 15.91 5.92
CA ARG A 44 -1.89 14.80 4.96
C ARG A 44 -0.78 14.92 3.92
N LEU A 45 -0.58 16.11 3.35
CA LEU A 45 0.50 16.36 2.38
C LEU A 45 1.89 16.14 2.98
N ASP A 46 2.09 16.56 4.23
CA ASP A 46 3.36 16.35 4.94
C ASP A 46 3.58 14.87 5.26
N ALA A 47 2.53 14.14 5.60
CA ALA A 47 2.57 12.69 5.80
C ALA A 47 2.90 11.94 4.48
N ALA A 48 2.30 12.36 3.36
CA ALA A 48 2.58 11.78 2.04
C ALA A 48 4.04 12.02 1.63
N LYS A 49 4.55 13.25 1.81
CA LYS A 49 5.96 13.56 1.55
C LYS A 49 6.92 12.72 2.39
N LYS A 50 6.62 12.53 3.68
CA LYS A 50 7.43 11.73 4.60
C LYS A 50 7.41 10.25 4.23
N GLN A 51 6.27 9.73 3.82
CA GLN A 51 6.12 8.33 3.45
C GLN A 51 6.75 8.01 2.09
N GLY A 52 6.75 8.97 1.15
CA GLY A 52 7.13 8.81 -0.24
C GLY A 52 6.10 7.96 -1.01
N ASN A 53 6.31 7.81 -2.32
CA ASN A 53 5.43 7.02 -3.17
C ASN A 53 5.56 5.52 -2.85
N PRO A 54 4.52 4.85 -2.34
CA PRO A 54 4.59 3.43 -2.00
C PRO A 54 4.78 2.53 -3.24
N LEU A 55 4.36 2.98 -4.43
CA LEU A 55 4.54 2.24 -5.68
C LEU A 55 6.00 2.16 -6.13
N GLU A 56 6.83 3.12 -5.72
CA GLU A 56 8.27 3.17 -6.02
C GLU A 56 9.13 2.44 -4.97
N LYS A 57 8.53 2.01 -3.86
CA LYS A 57 9.27 1.28 -2.82
C LYS A 57 9.74 -0.07 -3.34
N LYS A 58 10.99 -0.39 -3.02
CA LYS A 58 11.57 -1.71 -3.33
C LYS A 58 11.07 -2.76 -2.32
N GLY A 59 11.17 -4.03 -2.73
CA GLY A 59 10.82 -5.17 -1.88
C GLY A 59 9.32 -5.40 -1.74
N LEU A 60 8.95 -6.22 -0.75
CA LEU A 60 7.61 -6.80 -0.64
C LEU A 60 6.51 -5.75 -0.40
N ILE A 61 6.80 -4.69 0.37
CA ILE A 61 5.84 -3.61 0.62
C ILE A 61 5.47 -2.91 -0.69
N GLY A 62 6.47 -2.54 -1.51
CA GLY A 62 6.22 -1.90 -2.80
C GLY A 62 5.51 -2.83 -3.77
N ALA A 63 5.92 -4.09 -3.83
CA ALA A 63 5.27 -5.10 -4.66
C ALA A 63 3.80 -5.30 -4.25
N PHE A 64 3.48 -5.33 -2.95
CA PHE A 64 2.10 -5.41 -2.49
C PHE A 64 1.28 -4.18 -2.92
N CYS A 65 1.82 -2.96 -2.76
CA CYS A 65 1.14 -1.73 -3.18
C CYS A 65 0.98 -1.61 -4.71
N ARG A 66 1.83 -2.27 -5.50
CA ARG A 66 1.67 -2.38 -6.96
C ARG A 66 0.71 -3.50 -7.36
N SER A 67 0.56 -4.53 -6.53
CA SER A 67 -0.39 -5.63 -6.77
C SER A 67 -1.81 -5.28 -6.37
N TYR A 68 -1.96 -4.36 -5.41
CA TYR A 68 -3.26 -3.96 -4.86
C TYR A 68 -3.31 -2.47 -4.61
N SER A 69 -4.27 -1.80 -5.25
CA SER A 69 -4.69 -0.45 -4.87
C SER A 69 -5.39 -0.45 -3.50
N ILE A 70 -5.69 0.71 -2.93
CA ILE A 70 -6.46 0.80 -1.68
C ILE A 70 -7.84 0.13 -1.84
N THR A 71 -8.53 0.44 -2.94
CA THR A 71 -9.86 -0.11 -3.23
C THR A 71 -9.82 -1.62 -3.37
N GLU A 72 -8.86 -2.16 -4.12
CA GLU A 72 -8.69 -3.60 -4.28
C GLU A 72 -8.35 -4.30 -2.96
N ALA A 73 -7.48 -3.68 -2.15
CA ALA A 73 -7.13 -4.17 -0.83
C ALA A 73 -8.33 -4.21 0.13
N ILE A 74 -9.18 -3.17 0.11
CA ILE A 74 -10.43 -3.14 0.87
C ILE A 74 -11.35 -4.29 0.43
N HIS A 75 -11.62 -4.40 -0.86
CA HIS A 75 -12.56 -5.40 -1.38
C HIS A 75 -12.08 -6.84 -1.13
N LYS A 76 -10.78 -7.10 -1.26
CA LYS A 76 -10.23 -8.44 -1.12
C LYS A 76 -10.02 -8.86 0.33
N PHE A 77 -9.45 -7.97 1.16
CA PHE A 77 -8.96 -8.34 2.49
C PHE A 77 -9.78 -7.76 3.64
N LEU A 78 -10.56 -6.71 3.40
CA LEU A 78 -11.31 -5.98 4.42
C LEU A 78 -12.80 -5.79 4.04
N PRO A 79 -13.48 -6.79 3.43
CA PRO A 79 -14.83 -6.61 2.88
C PRO A 79 -15.91 -6.31 3.95
N GLU A 80 -15.65 -6.68 5.22
CA GLU A 80 -16.57 -6.44 6.34
C GLU A 80 -16.17 -5.21 7.18
N VAL A 81 -15.05 -4.57 6.83
CA VAL A 81 -14.50 -3.42 7.58
C VAL A 81 -14.99 -2.10 7.01
N TYR A 82 -15.09 -2.02 5.68
CA TYR A 82 -15.47 -0.81 4.99
C TYR A 82 -16.58 -1.04 3.97
N GLU A 83 -17.54 -0.13 3.94
CA GLU A 83 -18.61 -0.08 2.95
C GLU A 83 -18.43 1.13 2.02
N PRO A 84 -18.59 0.97 0.69
CA PRO A 84 -18.53 2.09 -0.24
C PRO A 84 -19.70 3.05 0.01
N THR A 85 -19.51 4.33 -0.28
CA THR A 85 -20.56 5.35 -0.25
C THR A 85 -21.04 5.71 -1.66
N ALA A 86 -22.06 6.56 -1.74
CA ALA A 86 -22.50 7.12 -3.02
C ALA A 86 -21.50 8.15 -3.62
N VAL A 87 -20.53 8.58 -2.82
CA VAL A 87 -19.47 9.52 -3.24
C VAL A 87 -18.24 8.69 -3.58
N GLU A 88 -17.70 8.91 -4.78
CA GLU A 88 -16.48 8.27 -5.25
C GLU A 88 -15.32 8.52 -4.27
N ASP A 89 -14.41 7.56 -4.15
CA ASP A 89 -13.24 7.60 -3.26
C ASP A 89 -13.55 7.75 -1.77
N ARG A 90 -14.79 7.44 -1.34
CA ARG A 90 -15.19 7.47 0.07
C ARG A 90 -15.81 6.17 0.55
N TYR A 91 -15.38 5.75 1.72
CA TYR A 91 -15.87 4.55 2.41
C TYR A 91 -16.30 4.87 3.83
N THR A 92 -17.22 4.06 4.32
CA THR A 92 -17.69 4.09 5.71
C THR A 92 -17.01 2.98 6.48
N TYR A 93 -16.42 3.30 7.62
CA TYR A 93 -15.94 2.29 8.57
C TYR A 93 -17.17 1.69 9.29
N VAL A 94 -17.42 0.40 9.09
CA VAL A 94 -18.66 -0.28 9.53
C VAL A 94 -18.86 -0.21 11.05
N ALA A 95 -17.79 -0.35 11.83
CA ALA A 95 -17.85 -0.23 13.28
C ALA A 95 -17.89 1.22 13.79
N GLY A 96 -17.88 2.22 12.89
CA GLY A 96 -17.95 3.64 13.22
C GLY A 96 -19.37 4.17 13.30
N SER A 97 -19.49 5.41 13.76
CA SER A 97 -20.78 6.11 13.90
C SER A 97 -21.06 7.15 12.81
N SER A 98 -20.07 7.44 11.95
CA SER A 98 -20.17 8.43 10.87
C SER A 98 -20.09 7.74 9.50
N VAL A 99 -20.59 8.39 8.46
CA VAL A 99 -20.61 7.89 7.09
C VAL A 99 -19.56 8.63 6.25
N GLY A 100 -18.85 7.88 5.39
CA GLY A 100 -17.94 8.46 4.40
C GLY A 100 -16.64 9.06 4.96
N GLY A 101 -16.22 8.64 6.14
CA GLY A 101 -15.05 9.20 6.80
C GLY A 101 -13.70 8.67 6.31
N LEU A 102 -13.65 7.51 5.66
CA LEU A 102 -12.45 7.07 4.96
C LEU A 102 -12.41 7.72 3.57
N VAL A 103 -11.30 8.33 3.23
CA VAL A 103 -11.08 9.01 1.95
C VAL A 103 -9.85 8.44 1.27
N ILE A 104 -9.99 8.13 -0.02
CA ILE A 104 -8.92 7.63 -0.86
C ILE A 104 -8.29 8.81 -1.63
N TYR A 105 -6.98 8.78 -1.82
CA TYR A 105 -6.19 9.85 -2.41
C TYR A 105 -5.15 9.32 -3.40
N ASP A 106 -4.67 10.24 -4.24
CA ASP A 106 -3.52 10.04 -5.14
C ASP A 106 -3.68 8.81 -6.04
N ASN A 107 -4.80 8.77 -6.79
CA ASN A 107 -5.14 7.68 -7.70
C ASN A 107 -5.11 6.31 -6.99
N ASP A 108 -5.87 6.20 -5.91
CA ASP A 108 -6.04 4.94 -5.17
C ASP A 108 -4.75 4.39 -4.51
N THR A 109 -3.83 5.31 -4.17
CA THR A 109 -2.53 4.95 -3.58
C THR A 109 -2.51 5.07 -2.07
N PHE A 110 -3.27 6.02 -1.52
CA PHE A 110 -3.34 6.30 -0.09
C PHE A 110 -4.78 6.35 0.42
N ALA A 111 -4.97 5.97 1.68
CA ALA A 111 -6.20 6.19 2.42
C ALA A 111 -5.94 7.01 3.69
N TYR A 112 -6.92 7.81 4.07
CA TYR A 112 -6.93 8.56 5.33
C TYR A 112 -8.31 8.45 5.97
N SER A 113 -8.38 8.07 7.25
CA SER A 113 -9.64 7.92 7.97
C SER A 113 -9.87 9.06 8.97
N ASN A 114 -11.05 9.66 8.87
CA ASN A 114 -11.60 10.64 9.81
C ASN A 114 -12.53 9.98 10.85
N HIS A 115 -12.70 8.67 10.81
CA HIS A 115 -13.46 7.95 11.83
C HIS A 115 -12.63 7.79 13.11
N ALA A 116 -13.09 8.35 14.20
CA ALA A 116 -12.33 8.37 15.46
C ALA A 116 -12.02 6.97 16.04
N THR A 117 -12.88 6.00 15.76
CA THR A 117 -12.75 4.60 16.23
C THR A 117 -12.03 3.68 15.26
N ASP A 118 -11.69 4.16 14.07
CA ASP A 118 -10.95 3.41 13.08
C ASP A 118 -9.48 3.24 13.52
N PRO A 119 -8.89 2.05 13.49
CA PRO A 119 -7.48 1.83 13.81
C PRO A 119 -6.48 2.70 13.04
N ILE A 120 -6.86 3.15 11.83
CA ILE A 120 -6.05 4.07 11.03
C ILE A 120 -6.46 5.55 11.18
N SER A 121 -7.29 5.87 12.17
CA SER A 121 -7.77 7.25 12.40
C SER A 121 -6.62 8.26 12.44
N GLY A 122 -6.74 9.32 11.63
CA GLY A 122 -5.75 10.40 11.58
C GLY A 122 -4.41 10.01 10.95
N LYS A 123 -4.30 8.82 10.33
CA LYS A 123 -3.09 8.35 9.67
C LYS A 123 -3.31 8.26 8.15
N LEU A 124 -2.32 8.72 7.38
CA LEU A 124 -2.26 8.45 5.95
C LEU A 124 -1.56 7.10 5.75
N VAL A 125 -2.25 6.14 5.16
CA VAL A 125 -1.76 4.76 4.98
C VAL A 125 -1.79 4.35 3.51
N ASN A 126 -0.84 3.49 3.12
CA ASN A 126 -0.86 2.77 1.84
C ASN A 126 -1.60 1.43 1.99
N ALA A 127 -1.79 0.69 0.89
CA ALA A 127 -2.51 -0.58 0.90
C ALA A 127 -1.92 -1.61 1.87
N PHE A 128 -0.58 -1.71 1.96
CA PHE A 128 0.09 -2.64 2.88
C PHE A 128 -0.20 -2.30 4.34
N ASP A 129 -0.04 -1.01 4.73
CA ASP A 129 -0.29 -0.58 6.10
C ASP A 129 -1.77 -0.60 6.47
N LEU A 130 -2.67 -0.33 5.52
CA LEU A 130 -4.12 -0.45 5.70
C LEU A 130 -4.50 -1.88 6.13
N VAL A 131 -4.08 -2.87 5.35
CA VAL A 131 -4.38 -4.29 5.65
C VAL A 131 -3.68 -4.73 6.93
N ARG A 132 -2.38 -4.40 7.11
CA ARG A 132 -1.60 -4.75 8.29
C ARG A 132 -2.25 -4.28 9.58
N ILE A 133 -2.66 -3.01 9.64
CA ILE A 133 -3.20 -2.42 10.87
C ILE A 133 -4.56 -3.05 11.21
N HIS A 134 -5.41 -3.31 10.22
CA HIS A 134 -6.72 -3.89 10.47
C HIS A 134 -6.67 -5.38 10.84
N LEU A 135 -5.80 -6.16 10.21
CA LEU A 135 -5.77 -7.61 10.48
C LEU A 135 -4.87 -7.98 11.67
N PHE A 136 -3.83 -7.21 11.94
CA PHE A 136 -2.79 -7.61 12.90
C PHE A 136 -2.41 -6.52 13.91
N GLY A 137 -2.93 -5.30 13.77
CA GLY A 137 -2.52 -4.14 14.56
C GLY A 137 -2.80 -4.25 16.07
N ASP A 138 -3.77 -5.06 16.48
CA ASP A 138 -4.09 -5.30 17.90
C ASP A 138 -2.94 -5.89 18.71
N LYS A 139 -1.96 -6.48 18.03
CA LYS A 139 -0.77 -7.09 18.65
C LYS A 139 0.37 -6.10 18.89
N ASP A 140 0.26 -4.90 18.34
CA ASP A 140 1.35 -3.93 18.36
C ASP A 140 1.43 -3.20 19.70
N PRO A 141 2.61 -3.16 20.34
CA PRO A 141 2.81 -2.38 21.55
C PRO A 141 2.75 -0.86 21.22
N ALA A 142 2.12 -0.10 22.11
CA ALA A 142 1.91 1.33 21.91
C ALA A 142 3.19 2.19 21.93
N ASP A 143 4.28 1.68 22.51
CA ASP A 143 5.55 2.36 22.68
C ASP A 143 6.59 2.08 21.58
N GLU A 144 6.35 1.09 20.70
CA GLU A 144 7.27 0.81 19.58
C GLU A 144 6.94 1.71 18.38
N THR A 145 7.95 2.44 17.92
CA THR A 145 7.82 3.40 16.80
C THR A 145 8.33 2.87 15.46
N SER A 146 9.11 1.79 15.49
CA SER A 146 9.67 1.19 14.27
C SER A 146 8.72 0.12 13.71
N VAL A 147 8.08 0.41 12.58
CA VAL A 147 7.12 -0.49 11.92
C VAL A 147 7.69 -1.88 11.69
N THR A 148 8.95 -2.00 11.29
CA THR A 148 9.61 -3.28 10.99
C THR A 148 9.83 -4.17 12.22
N LYS A 149 9.71 -3.61 13.43
CA LYS A 149 9.83 -4.35 14.70
C LYS A 149 8.48 -4.77 15.27
N LEU A 150 7.38 -4.25 14.71
CA LEU A 150 6.04 -4.57 15.17
C LEU A 150 5.68 -6.04 14.90
N PRO A 151 5.00 -6.72 15.81
CA PRO A 151 4.43 -8.05 15.56
C PRO A 151 3.55 -8.09 14.32
N SER A 152 2.70 -7.08 14.13
CA SER A 152 1.84 -6.94 12.95
C SER A 152 2.61 -6.93 11.64
N TYR A 153 3.82 -6.38 11.62
CA TYR A 153 4.65 -6.36 10.41
C TYR A 153 5.07 -7.75 9.99
N LYS A 154 5.49 -8.58 10.94
CA LYS A 154 5.88 -9.97 10.67
C LYS A 154 4.68 -10.78 10.17
N ASP A 155 3.55 -10.69 10.87
CA ASP A 155 2.33 -11.40 10.49
C ASP A 155 1.84 -10.95 9.10
N MET A 156 1.97 -9.67 8.76
CA MET A 156 1.65 -9.16 7.43
C MET A 156 2.59 -9.66 6.35
N ILE A 157 3.88 -9.82 6.64
CA ILE A 157 4.82 -10.42 5.68
C ILE A 157 4.46 -11.88 5.39
N ASP A 158 4.14 -12.65 6.44
CA ASP A 158 3.71 -14.04 6.29
C ASP A 158 2.40 -14.11 5.47
N PHE A 159 1.43 -13.26 5.77
CA PHE A 159 0.18 -13.14 5.03
C PHE A 159 0.38 -12.81 3.54
N VAL A 160 1.24 -11.84 3.22
CA VAL A 160 1.54 -11.44 1.83
C VAL A 160 2.22 -12.57 1.06
N ASN A 161 3.08 -13.35 1.73
CA ASN A 161 3.71 -14.51 1.11
C ASN A 161 2.70 -15.64 0.82
N GLU A 162 1.70 -15.82 1.68
CA GLU A 162 0.62 -16.80 1.47
C GLU A 162 -0.32 -16.37 0.34
N ASP A 163 -0.64 -15.07 0.22
CA ASP A 163 -1.45 -14.54 -0.88
C ASP A 163 -0.77 -14.72 -2.26
N GLY A 164 0.54 -14.61 -2.31
CA GLY A 164 1.37 -14.93 -3.46
C GLY A 164 1.46 -13.86 -4.55
N ALA A 165 0.53 -12.92 -4.67
CA ALA A 165 0.53 -11.93 -5.76
C ALA A 165 1.75 -11.00 -5.74
N ALA A 166 2.05 -10.44 -4.57
CA ALA A 166 3.20 -9.54 -4.43
C ALA A 166 4.57 -10.25 -4.55
N PRO A 167 4.80 -11.44 -3.98
CA PRO A 167 6.01 -12.22 -4.26
C PRO A 167 6.21 -12.53 -5.75
N ILE A 168 5.16 -12.97 -6.45
CA ILE A 168 5.23 -13.26 -7.88
C ILE A 168 5.57 -11.99 -8.68
N LEU A 169 4.95 -10.85 -8.36
CA LEU A 169 5.27 -9.59 -9.02
C LEU A 169 6.73 -9.19 -8.75
N LEU A 170 7.19 -9.31 -7.50
CA LEU A 170 8.57 -8.97 -7.13
C LEU A 170 9.59 -9.84 -7.86
N ASP A 171 9.31 -11.13 -8.02
CA ASP A 171 10.17 -12.02 -8.79
C ASP A 171 10.17 -11.69 -10.29
N LYS A 172 9.01 -11.34 -10.86
CA LYS A 172 8.93 -10.84 -12.25
C LYS A 172 9.75 -9.56 -12.45
N GLU A 173 9.66 -8.60 -11.52
CA GLU A 173 10.44 -7.36 -11.55
C GLU A 173 11.94 -7.64 -11.46
N ARG A 174 12.36 -8.53 -10.55
CA ARG A 174 13.78 -8.94 -10.44
C ARG A 174 14.30 -9.61 -11.71
N MET A 175 13.46 -10.43 -12.34
CA MET A 175 13.81 -11.07 -13.59
C MET A 175 13.90 -10.08 -14.76
N ALA A 176 13.02 -9.06 -14.78
CA ALA A 176 13.06 -8.01 -15.81
C ALA A 176 14.29 -7.10 -15.67
N ASP A 177 14.74 -6.84 -14.45
CA ASP A 177 15.95 -6.05 -14.17
C ASP A 177 17.26 -6.81 -14.46
N MET A 178 17.20 -8.13 -14.69
CA MET A 178 18.35 -8.91 -15.10
C MET A 178 18.61 -8.66 -16.59
N GLU A 179 19.65 -7.88 -16.90
CA GLU A 179 20.21 -7.83 -18.24
C GLU A 179 20.79 -9.21 -18.57
N PHE A 180 20.07 -9.99 -19.38
CA PHE A 180 20.64 -11.16 -20.02
C PHE A 180 21.37 -10.65 -21.25
N GLU A 181 22.72 -10.63 -21.20
CA GLU A 181 23.50 -10.61 -22.46
C GLU A 181 22.94 -11.71 -23.36
N ASP A 182 22.68 -11.36 -24.62
CA ASP A 182 22.25 -12.34 -25.61
C ASP A 182 23.26 -13.49 -25.63
N ILE A 183 22.88 -14.59 -25.00
CA ILE A 183 23.70 -15.80 -24.92
C ILE A 183 23.60 -16.41 -26.31
N THR A 184 24.55 -16.08 -27.17
CA THR A 184 24.67 -16.69 -28.50
C THR A 184 24.88 -18.19 -28.34
N ASP A 185 24.23 -18.97 -29.22
CA ASP A 185 24.17 -20.45 -29.16
C ASP A 185 25.52 -21.16 -29.31
N ASP A 186 26.62 -20.41 -29.54
CA ASP A 186 27.93 -20.94 -29.93
C ASP A 186 28.97 -21.07 -28.81
N ASP A 187 28.59 -20.80 -27.55
CA ASP A 187 29.54 -20.87 -26.44
C ASP A 187 29.40 -22.20 -25.67
N ASP A 188 30.24 -23.15 -25.97
CA ASP A 188 30.33 -24.43 -25.22
C ASP A 188 30.77 -24.27 -23.76
N ASP A 189 31.21 -23.08 -23.34
CA ASP A 189 31.66 -22.81 -21.96
C ASP A 189 30.70 -21.90 -21.18
N PHE A 190 29.45 -22.32 -21.03
CA PHE A 190 28.48 -21.61 -20.20
C PHE A 190 28.87 -21.55 -18.70
N LEU A 191 29.76 -22.43 -18.25
CA LEU A 191 30.25 -22.46 -16.89
C LEU A 191 31.08 -21.21 -16.53
N SER A 192 31.70 -20.57 -17.55
CA SER A 192 32.43 -19.31 -17.37
C SER A 192 31.50 -18.11 -17.08
N LYS A 193 30.23 -18.19 -17.49
CA LYS A 193 29.21 -17.14 -17.33
C LYS A 193 28.54 -17.18 -15.95
N LEU A 194 28.76 -18.25 -15.18
CA LEU A 194 28.17 -18.36 -13.83
C LEU A 194 28.82 -17.38 -12.88
N LYS A 195 27.97 -16.62 -12.16
CA LYS A 195 28.39 -15.83 -11.01
C LYS A 195 28.91 -16.75 -9.91
N ARG A 196 30.04 -16.38 -9.31
CA ARG A 196 30.70 -17.17 -8.30
C ARG A 196 30.91 -16.35 -7.03
N ASP A 197 30.83 -17.02 -5.90
CA ASP A 197 31.15 -16.46 -4.59
C ASP A 197 32.67 -16.22 -4.44
N LYS A 198 33.06 -15.69 -3.25
CA LYS A 198 34.48 -15.43 -2.89
C LYS A 198 35.36 -16.68 -2.93
N ASN A 199 34.77 -17.88 -2.88
CA ASN A 199 35.45 -19.16 -2.87
C ASN A 199 35.46 -19.83 -4.26
N GLY A 200 34.91 -19.16 -5.27
CA GLY A 200 34.82 -19.69 -6.63
C GLY A 200 33.66 -20.67 -6.85
N THR A 201 32.76 -20.84 -5.88
CA THR A 201 31.57 -21.68 -6.00
C THR A 201 30.45 -20.91 -6.71
N PRO A 202 29.75 -21.51 -7.71
CA PRO A 202 28.61 -20.85 -8.34
C PRO A 202 27.56 -20.44 -7.32
N GLU A 203 27.11 -19.18 -7.36
CA GLU A 203 26.05 -18.67 -6.50
C GLU A 203 24.73 -19.36 -6.84
N SER A 204 23.95 -19.68 -5.80
CA SER A 204 22.60 -20.22 -5.96
C SER A 204 21.62 -19.06 -6.15
N ASP A 205 21.64 -18.47 -7.35
CA ASP A 205 20.77 -17.35 -7.74
C ASP A 205 19.98 -17.67 -9.01
N VAL A 206 18.96 -16.85 -9.30
CA VAL A 206 18.09 -17.02 -10.47
C VAL A 206 18.87 -16.87 -11.77
N TYR A 207 19.87 -15.98 -11.81
CA TYR A 207 20.71 -15.78 -12.99
C TYR A 207 21.45 -17.09 -13.35
N ASN A 208 22.16 -17.69 -12.40
CA ASN A 208 22.88 -18.93 -12.63
C ASN A 208 21.93 -20.09 -13.01
N CYS A 209 20.76 -20.16 -12.35
CA CYS A 209 19.74 -21.15 -12.74
C CYS A 209 19.32 -20.99 -14.21
N LEU A 210 19.08 -19.76 -14.66
CA LEU A 210 18.66 -19.51 -16.06
C LEU A 210 19.78 -19.76 -17.06
N VAL A 211 21.03 -19.43 -16.74
CA VAL A 211 22.19 -19.77 -17.57
C VAL A 211 22.26 -21.29 -17.78
N VAL A 212 22.16 -22.06 -16.68
CA VAL A 212 22.18 -23.54 -16.76
C VAL A 212 20.99 -24.06 -17.56
N LEU A 213 19.77 -23.58 -17.29
CA LEU A 213 18.57 -24.03 -18.02
C LEU A 213 18.62 -23.77 -19.51
N LYS A 214 19.24 -22.67 -19.95
CA LYS A 214 19.34 -22.28 -21.36
C LYS A 214 20.50 -22.97 -22.09
N GLN A 215 21.61 -23.25 -21.40
CA GLN A 215 22.86 -23.65 -22.05
C GLN A 215 23.36 -25.04 -21.70
N ASP A 216 22.96 -25.63 -20.54
CA ASP A 216 23.36 -27.00 -20.22
C ASP A 216 22.85 -27.98 -21.31
N PRO A 217 23.72 -28.71 -22.00
CA PRO A 217 23.32 -29.65 -23.05
C PRO A 217 22.31 -30.70 -22.55
N ALA A 218 22.34 -31.04 -21.26
CA ALA A 218 21.43 -32.00 -20.68
C ALA A 218 20.01 -31.44 -20.50
N LEU A 219 19.84 -30.10 -20.39
CA LEU A 219 18.59 -29.42 -20.11
C LEU A 219 18.06 -28.60 -21.29
N LYS A 220 18.93 -28.18 -22.21
CA LYS A 220 18.59 -27.34 -23.36
C LYS A 220 17.47 -28.01 -24.19
N GLY A 221 16.36 -27.29 -24.32
CA GLY A 221 15.19 -27.71 -25.10
C GLY A 221 14.26 -28.74 -24.43
N LYS A 222 14.61 -29.22 -23.22
CA LYS A 222 13.74 -30.14 -22.46
C LYS A 222 12.74 -29.41 -21.58
N ILE A 223 13.08 -28.18 -21.17
CA ILE A 223 12.21 -27.32 -20.36
C ILE A 223 11.74 -26.20 -21.27
N ARG A 224 10.42 -26.04 -21.40
CA ARG A 224 9.79 -24.96 -22.18
C ARG A 224 8.81 -24.24 -21.28
N LEU A 225 8.75 -22.91 -21.39
CA LEU A 225 7.69 -22.12 -20.79
C LEU A 225 6.40 -22.38 -21.60
N ASP A 226 5.33 -22.77 -20.92
CA ASP A 226 4.01 -22.87 -21.53
C ASP A 226 3.36 -21.48 -21.49
N GLU A 227 3.42 -20.76 -22.62
CA GLU A 227 2.83 -19.41 -22.74
C GLU A 227 1.30 -19.42 -22.78
N PHE A 228 0.67 -20.62 -22.84
CA PHE A 228 -0.79 -20.78 -22.89
C PHE A 228 -1.43 -21.13 -21.53
N ALA A 229 -0.64 -21.26 -20.48
CA ALA A 229 -1.12 -21.57 -19.12
C ALA A 229 -1.41 -20.32 -18.28
N HIS A 230 -2.05 -19.29 -18.88
CA HIS A 230 -2.45 -18.08 -18.17
C HIS A 230 -3.96 -17.88 -18.24
#